data_c225b8f024d079c56b3d6f093d1f47f2
#
_entry.id   c225b8f024d079c56b3d6f093d1f47f2
#
_cell.length_a   1.000
_cell.length_b   1.000
_cell.length_c   1.000
_cell.angle_alpha   90.00
_cell.angle_beta   90.00
_cell.angle_gamma   90.00
#
_symmetry.space_group_name_H-M   'P 1'
#
loop_
_entity.id
_entity.type
_entity.pdbx_description
1 polymer ?
#
loop_
_entity_poly.entity_id
_entity_poly.type
_entity_poly.pdbx_seq_one_letter_code
_entity_poly.pdbx_strand_id
1 'polypeptide(L)'
;MRIRSATTQDAARLLAIYTYYVEKTAISFECEVPSLAEFTGRIAKTLLKYPYLVMEENGVVQGYTYAGPFKERAAYNRSCELSIYLDRDVKGLGYGRKLYEAMEAALKDKGFLNMYACIADPITEDEYLTKNSEQFHQHLGFVKVGEFHRCACKFGRWYNMIWMEKFIGKHI
;
A
#
# COMPACT_ATOMS: atom_id res chain seq x y z
N MET A 1 8.44 -2.43 -19.50
CA MET A 1 7.94 -2.54 -18.12
C MET A 1 8.92 -3.35 -17.29
N ARG A 2 9.32 -2.84 -16.12
CA ARG A 2 10.27 -3.46 -15.20
C ARG A 2 9.80 -3.26 -13.75
N ILE A 3 9.89 -4.29 -12.92
CA ILE A 3 9.73 -4.17 -11.47
C ILE A 3 11.11 -4.35 -10.83
N ARG A 4 11.48 -3.47 -9.91
CA ARG A 4 12.76 -3.48 -9.20
C ARG A 4 12.59 -3.00 -7.75
N SER A 5 13.58 -3.27 -6.93
CA SER A 5 13.66 -2.62 -5.62
C SER A 5 13.76 -1.12 -5.76
N ALA A 6 13.06 -0.42 -4.86
CA ALA A 6 13.20 1.03 -4.72
C ALA A 6 14.56 1.38 -4.11
N THR A 7 14.97 2.60 -4.35
CA THR A 7 16.10 3.25 -3.67
C THR A 7 15.66 4.60 -3.12
N THR A 8 16.47 5.20 -2.26
CA THR A 8 16.19 6.56 -1.78
C THR A 8 16.21 7.62 -2.89
N GLN A 9 16.83 7.32 -4.03
CA GLN A 9 16.82 8.20 -5.21
C GLN A 9 15.43 8.27 -5.87
N ASP A 10 14.58 7.29 -5.66
CA ASP A 10 13.20 7.29 -6.17
C ASP A 10 12.27 8.21 -5.38
N ALA A 11 12.69 8.68 -4.20
CA ALA A 11 11.84 9.36 -3.21
C ALA A 11 11.04 10.53 -3.79
N ALA A 12 11.67 11.38 -4.61
CA ALA A 12 10.98 12.53 -5.21
C ALA A 12 9.81 12.10 -6.11
N ARG A 13 10.00 11.07 -6.94
CA ARG A 13 8.95 10.56 -7.82
C ARG A 13 7.85 9.83 -7.04
N LEU A 14 8.22 9.02 -6.05
CA LEU A 14 7.26 8.31 -5.22
C LEU A 14 6.43 9.28 -4.38
N LEU A 15 7.05 10.33 -3.84
CA LEU A 15 6.35 11.39 -3.14
C LEU A 15 5.37 12.14 -4.06
N ALA A 16 5.76 12.42 -5.30
CA ALA A 16 4.85 13.05 -6.27
C ALA A 16 3.60 12.19 -6.54
N ILE A 17 3.74 10.86 -6.66
CA ILE A 17 2.62 9.94 -6.76
C ILE A 17 1.76 10.01 -5.48
N TYR A 18 2.38 9.94 -4.29
CA TYR A 18 1.70 9.91 -3.00
C TYR A 18 0.96 11.22 -2.68
N THR A 19 1.51 12.36 -3.09
CA THR A 19 0.92 13.69 -2.89
C THR A 19 -0.52 13.76 -3.39
N TYR A 20 -0.80 13.19 -4.56
CA TYR A 20 -2.16 13.12 -5.08
C TYR A 20 -3.13 12.42 -4.11
N TYR A 21 -2.70 11.30 -3.53
CA TYR A 21 -3.54 10.54 -2.58
C TYR A 21 -3.78 11.28 -1.27
N VAL A 22 -2.78 12.03 -0.80
CA VAL A 22 -2.93 12.86 0.41
C VAL A 22 -3.86 14.05 0.18
N GLU A 23 -3.66 14.77 -0.92
CA GLU A 23 -4.36 16.05 -1.15
C GLU A 23 -5.74 15.90 -1.78
N LYS A 24 -5.97 14.85 -2.57
CA LYS A 24 -7.16 14.73 -3.44
C LYS A 24 -8.04 13.53 -3.12
N THR A 25 -7.64 12.67 -2.22
CA THR A 25 -8.40 11.45 -1.89
C THR A 25 -8.42 11.17 -0.39
N ALA A 26 -9.35 10.33 0.04
CA ALA A 26 -9.35 9.73 1.37
C ALA A 26 -8.76 8.29 1.37
N ILE A 27 -8.10 7.88 0.29
CA ILE A 27 -7.37 6.60 0.22
C ILE A 27 -6.22 6.56 1.23
N SER A 28 -5.48 7.69 1.37
CA SER A 28 -4.59 7.91 2.50
C SER A 28 -5.29 8.79 3.53
N PHE A 29 -5.17 8.43 4.82
CA PHE A 29 -5.68 9.27 5.90
C PHE A 29 -4.65 10.30 6.40
N GLU A 30 -3.45 10.37 5.82
CA GLU A 30 -2.59 11.53 6.02
C GLU A 30 -3.27 12.80 5.48
N CYS A 31 -3.24 13.87 6.27
CA CYS A 31 -3.84 15.16 5.94
C CYS A 31 -2.82 16.15 5.38
N GLU A 32 -1.54 15.93 5.64
CA GLU A 32 -0.43 16.76 5.18
C GLU A 32 0.57 15.93 4.39
N VAL A 33 1.08 16.49 3.31
CA VAL A 33 2.12 15.83 2.51
C VAL A 33 3.42 15.85 3.29
N PRO A 34 4.07 14.69 3.53
CA PRO A 34 5.36 14.67 4.21
C PRO A 34 6.43 15.40 3.40
N SER A 35 7.45 15.94 4.07
CA SER A 35 8.60 16.50 3.36
C SER A 35 9.36 15.42 2.59
N LEU A 36 10.13 15.84 1.56
CA LEU A 36 10.97 14.91 0.82
C LEU A 36 11.98 14.20 1.73
N ALA A 37 12.56 14.90 2.70
CA ALA A 37 13.48 14.30 3.66
C ALA A 37 12.82 13.24 4.52
N GLU A 38 11.62 13.51 5.04
CA GLU A 38 10.84 12.55 5.81
C GLU A 38 10.47 11.32 4.96
N PHE A 39 9.97 11.54 3.74
CA PHE A 39 9.58 10.45 2.85
C PHE A 39 10.77 9.58 2.44
N THR A 40 11.93 10.19 2.17
CA THR A 40 13.20 9.49 1.92
C THR A 40 13.59 8.61 3.11
N GLY A 41 13.45 9.14 4.33
CA GLY A 41 13.69 8.39 5.57
C GLY A 41 12.75 7.19 5.73
N ARG A 42 11.47 7.32 5.37
CA ARG A 42 10.50 6.21 5.37
C ARG A 42 10.94 5.09 4.42
N ILE A 43 11.40 5.41 3.21
CA ILE A 43 11.92 4.44 2.24
C ILE A 43 13.16 3.73 2.81
N ALA A 44 14.14 4.49 3.29
CA ALA A 44 15.37 3.93 3.86
C ALA A 44 15.09 2.99 5.03
N LYS A 45 14.23 3.38 5.96
CA LYS A 45 13.82 2.56 7.11
C LYS A 45 13.12 1.27 6.69
N THR A 46 12.21 1.35 5.72
CA THR A 46 11.49 0.16 5.21
C THR A 46 12.46 -0.84 4.59
N LEU A 47 13.39 -0.38 3.76
CA LEU A 47 14.36 -1.22 3.06
C LEU A 47 15.30 -2.00 3.99
N LEU A 48 15.45 -1.62 5.26
CA LEU A 48 16.27 -2.36 6.22
C LEU A 48 15.73 -3.78 6.46
N LYS A 49 14.43 -4.00 6.34
CA LYS A 49 13.81 -5.30 6.67
C LYS A 49 12.79 -5.77 5.63
N TYR A 50 12.08 -4.85 5.01
CA TYR A 50 10.92 -5.16 4.17
C TYR A 50 11.19 -4.85 2.70
N PRO A 51 10.56 -5.61 1.76
CA PRO A 51 10.58 -5.26 0.35
C PRO A 51 9.90 -3.90 0.11
N TYR A 52 10.49 -3.12 -0.77
CA TYR A 52 9.93 -1.90 -1.33
C TYR A 52 10.15 -1.95 -2.84
N LEU A 53 9.09 -2.06 -3.64
CA LEU A 53 9.17 -2.30 -5.08
C LEU A 53 8.57 -1.14 -5.85
N VAL A 54 9.21 -0.79 -6.96
CA VAL A 54 8.70 0.18 -7.93
C VAL A 54 8.47 -0.50 -9.26
N MET A 55 7.43 -0.05 -9.96
CA MET A 55 7.19 -0.40 -11.36
C MET A 55 7.60 0.76 -12.25
N GLU A 56 8.47 0.46 -13.19
CA GLU A 56 9.04 1.40 -14.15
C GLU A 56 8.63 1.03 -15.56
N GLU A 57 8.20 2.01 -16.33
CA GLU A 57 7.93 1.88 -17.76
C GLU A 57 8.56 3.04 -18.50
N ASN A 58 9.33 2.73 -19.56
CA ASN A 58 10.08 3.70 -20.35
C ASN A 58 10.97 4.65 -19.51
N GLY A 59 11.58 4.11 -18.43
CA GLY A 59 12.44 4.88 -17.52
C GLY A 59 11.70 5.74 -16.49
N VAL A 60 10.37 5.68 -16.44
CA VAL A 60 9.54 6.45 -15.51
C VAL A 60 8.83 5.52 -14.55
N VAL A 61 8.94 5.78 -13.24
CA VAL A 61 8.20 5.04 -12.21
C VAL A 61 6.71 5.39 -12.30
N GLN A 62 5.88 4.37 -12.44
CA GLN A 62 4.43 4.45 -12.59
C GLN A 62 3.66 4.05 -11.33
N GLY A 63 4.32 3.46 -10.37
CA GLY A 63 3.72 3.04 -9.12
C GLY A 63 4.70 2.29 -8.24
N TYR A 64 4.28 2.04 -7.00
CA TYR A 64 5.09 1.36 -6.02
C TYR A 64 4.25 0.63 -5.00
N THR A 65 4.85 -0.35 -4.34
CA THR A 65 4.30 -1.08 -3.21
C THR A 65 5.39 -1.35 -2.19
N TYR A 66 5.04 -1.37 -0.92
CA TYR A 66 5.96 -1.73 0.13
C TYR A 66 5.25 -2.50 1.23
N ALA A 67 6.04 -3.29 1.96
CA ALA A 67 5.61 -3.92 3.18
C ALA A 67 6.18 -3.20 4.40
N GLY A 68 5.50 -3.34 5.51
CA GLY A 68 5.93 -2.85 6.82
C GLY A 68 5.49 -3.78 7.92
N PRO A 69 5.83 -3.51 9.19
CA PRO A 69 5.41 -4.35 10.30
C PRO A 69 3.88 -4.31 10.45
N PHE A 70 3.26 -5.48 10.59
CA PHE A 70 1.84 -5.54 10.97
C PHE A 70 1.64 -5.02 12.39
N LYS A 71 2.47 -5.52 13.31
CA LYS A 71 2.60 -5.05 14.70
C LYS A 71 4.06 -5.20 15.14
N GLU A 72 4.47 -4.44 16.17
CA GLU A 72 5.88 -4.37 16.56
C GLU A 72 6.37 -5.57 17.40
N ARG A 73 5.48 -6.33 18.05
CA ARG A 73 5.88 -7.46 18.88
C ARG A 73 6.40 -8.61 18.05
N ALA A 74 7.43 -9.30 18.53
CA ALA A 74 8.15 -10.36 17.83
C ALA A 74 7.26 -11.53 17.35
N ALA A 75 6.16 -11.83 18.02
CA ALA A 75 5.19 -12.84 17.60
C ALA A 75 4.58 -12.54 16.21
N TYR A 76 4.60 -11.29 15.76
CA TYR A 76 4.07 -10.86 14.45
C TYR A 76 5.14 -10.82 13.34
N ASN A 77 6.36 -11.31 13.58
CA ASN A 77 7.48 -11.21 12.62
C ASN A 77 7.26 -11.92 11.28
N ARG A 78 6.26 -12.79 11.17
CA ARG A 78 5.87 -13.46 9.91
C ARG A 78 4.63 -12.83 9.26
N SER A 79 4.18 -11.70 9.79
CA SER A 79 3.04 -10.91 9.30
C SER A 79 3.52 -9.53 8.87
N CYS A 80 2.98 -9.03 7.78
CA CYS A 80 3.29 -7.68 7.30
C CYS A 80 2.04 -6.95 6.82
N GLU A 81 2.09 -5.63 6.87
CA GLU A 81 1.11 -4.74 6.28
C GLU A 81 1.62 -4.24 4.93
N LEU A 82 0.74 -4.17 3.94
CA LEU A 82 1.06 -3.71 2.58
C LEU A 82 0.45 -2.35 2.31
N SER A 83 1.16 -1.58 1.50
CA SER A 83 0.67 -0.36 0.86
C SER A 83 1.00 -0.38 -0.62
N ILE A 84 0.11 0.18 -1.45
CA ILE A 84 0.30 0.31 -2.89
C ILE A 84 -0.27 1.63 -3.38
N TYR A 85 0.50 2.31 -4.22
CA TYR A 85 0.11 3.56 -4.87
C TYR A 85 0.55 3.55 -6.32
N LEU A 86 -0.38 3.85 -7.22
CA LEU A 86 -0.11 3.98 -8.66
C LEU A 86 -0.24 5.44 -9.06
N ASP A 87 0.50 5.84 -10.08
CA ASP A 87 0.25 7.13 -10.70
C ASP A 87 -1.22 7.18 -11.19
N ARG A 88 -1.88 8.32 -10.96
CA ARG A 88 -3.30 8.50 -11.28
C ARG A 88 -3.63 8.27 -12.75
N ASP A 89 -2.63 8.46 -13.63
CA ASP A 89 -2.82 8.40 -15.08
C ASP A 89 -2.65 6.97 -15.65
N VAL A 90 -2.29 5.97 -14.81
CA VAL A 90 -2.01 4.60 -15.25
C VAL A 90 -3.05 3.57 -14.77
N LYS A 91 -4.29 3.96 -14.64
CA LYS A 91 -5.39 3.08 -14.22
C LYS A 91 -5.72 2.03 -15.29
N GLY A 92 -6.13 0.82 -14.84
CA GLY A 92 -6.64 -0.23 -15.72
C GLY A 92 -5.58 -1.03 -16.50
N LEU A 93 -4.29 -0.76 -16.31
CA LEU A 93 -3.21 -1.44 -17.03
C LEU A 93 -2.67 -2.71 -16.34
N GLY A 94 -3.31 -3.12 -15.24
CA GLY A 94 -2.90 -4.31 -14.49
C GLY A 94 -1.62 -4.14 -13.65
N TYR A 95 -1.10 -2.91 -13.51
CA TYR A 95 0.14 -2.65 -12.78
C TYR A 95 0.06 -3.00 -11.31
N GLY A 96 -1.07 -2.72 -10.67
CA GLY A 96 -1.27 -3.07 -9.26
C GLY A 96 -1.18 -4.56 -9.00
N ARG A 97 -1.79 -5.39 -9.86
CA ARG A 97 -1.69 -6.85 -9.79
C ARG A 97 -0.23 -7.31 -9.90
N LYS A 98 0.49 -6.84 -10.91
CA LYS A 98 1.90 -7.22 -11.13
C LYS A 98 2.81 -6.81 -9.98
N LEU A 99 2.59 -5.62 -9.40
CA LEU A 99 3.31 -5.18 -8.20
C LEU A 99 3.04 -6.09 -7.01
N TYR A 100 1.79 -6.47 -6.77
CA TYR A 100 1.45 -7.37 -5.66
C TYR A 100 1.93 -8.80 -5.87
N GLU A 101 1.90 -9.32 -7.08
CA GLU A 101 2.49 -10.63 -7.41
C GLU A 101 4.00 -10.65 -7.12
N ALA A 102 4.73 -9.60 -7.51
CA ALA A 102 6.15 -9.46 -7.20
C ALA A 102 6.40 -9.27 -5.70
N MET A 103 5.56 -8.51 -5.01
CA MET A 103 5.64 -8.32 -3.56
C MET A 103 5.41 -9.63 -2.81
N GLU A 104 4.39 -10.39 -3.21
CA GLU A 104 4.09 -11.71 -2.62
C GLU A 104 5.29 -12.67 -2.75
N ALA A 105 5.91 -12.73 -3.94
CA ALA A 105 7.11 -13.54 -4.15
C ALA A 105 8.26 -13.09 -3.23
N ALA A 106 8.55 -11.80 -3.17
CA ALA A 106 9.61 -11.26 -2.33
C ALA A 106 9.38 -11.50 -0.83
N LEU A 107 8.13 -11.47 -0.39
CA LEU A 107 7.76 -11.76 1.00
C LEU A 107 7.88 -13.24 1.34
N LYS A 108 7.46 -14.13 0.43
CA LYS A 108 7.65 -15.59 0.58
C LYS A 108 9.12 -15.94 0.73
N ASP A 109 9.99 -15.37 -0.10
CA ASP A 109 11.45 -15.58 -0.04
C ASP A 109 12.05 -15.13 1.30
N LYS A 110 11.44 -14.15 1.96
CA LYS A 110 11.82 -13.67 3.28
C LYS A 110 11.14 -14.43 4.45
N GLY A 111 10.30 -15.42 4.17
CA GLY A 111 9.64 -16.25 5.16
C GLY A 111 8.39 -15.64 5.81
N PHE A 112 7.80 -14.61 5.20
CA PHE A 112 6.48 -14.10 5.62
C PHE A 112 5.38 -15.08 5.23
N LEU A 113 4.35 -15.16 6.06
CA LEU A 113 3.21 -16.05 5.89
C LEU A 113 1.89 -15.31 5.69
N ASN A 114 1.79 -14.09 6.21
CA ASN A 114 0.55 -13.32 6.24
C ASN A 114 0.79 -11.93 5.65
N MET A 115 -0.09 -11.54 4.73
CA MET A 115 -0.19 -10.17 4.22
C MET A 115 -1.49 -9.53 4.68
N TYR A 116 -1.41 -8.31 5.18
CA TYR A 116 -2.55 -7.51 5.61
C TYR A 116 -2.60 -6.19 4.84
N ALA A 117 -3.80 -5.73 4.55
CA ALA A 117 -4.06 -4.42 4.00
C ALA A 117 -5.04 -3.66 4.88
N CYS A 118 -4.65 -2.46 5.30
CA CYS A 118 -5.49 -1.51 6.01
C CYS A 118 -6.07 -0.54 4.99
N ILE A 119 -7.37 -0.56 4.78
CA ILE A 119 -8.03 0.12 3.66
C ILE A 119 -9.06 1.09 4.19
N ALA A 120 -8.98 2.34 3.73
CA ALA A 120 -10.04 3.33 3.93
C ALA A 120 -11.31 2.85 3.21
N ASP A 121 -12.44 2.89 3.92
CA ASP A 121 -13.71 2.36 3.41
C ASP A 121 -14.80 3.43 3.52
N PRO A 122 -15.46 3.79 2.40
CA PRO A 122 -16.52 4.79 2.44
C PRO A 122 -17.81 4.21 3.04
N ILE A 123 -18.46 4.98 3.92
CA ILE A 123 -19.83 4.70 4.37
C ILE A 123 -20.78 4.77 3.17
N THR A 124 -20.57 5.80 2.35
CA THR A 124 -21.18 5.99 1.03
C THR A 124 -20.09 6.50 0.11
N GLU A 125 -19.99 5.94 -1.10
CA GLU A 125 -18.99 6.43 -2.07
C GLU A 125 -19.17 7.90 -2.37
N ASP A 126 -18.05 8.61 -2.47
CA ASP A 126 -18.00 10.03 -2.75
C ASP A 126 -16.85 10.39 -3.72
N GLU A 127 -16.64 11.67 -3.96
CA GLU A 127 -15.57 12.15 -4.85
C GLU A 127 -14.15 11.85 -4.35
N TYR A 128 -13.98 11.54 -3.06
CA TYR A 128 -12.68 11.29 -2.44
C TYR A 128 -12.38 9.80 -2.26
N LEU A 129 -13.42 8.95 -2.17
CA LEU A 129 -13.24 7.54 -1.86
C LEU A 129 -14.35 6.66 -2.44
N THR A 130 -13.94 5.58 -3.08
CA THR A 130 -14.82 4.52 -3.59
C THR A 130 -14.44 3.16 -3.00
N LYS A 131 -15.23 2.13 -3.29
CA LYS A 131 -14.94 0.73 -2.92
C LYS A 131 -13.83 0.07 -3.77
N ASN A 132 -13.21 0.82 -4.66
CA ASN A 132 -12.24 0.27 -5.62
C ASN A 132 -11.08 -0.47 -4.95
N SER A 133 -10.55 0.04 -3.85
CA SER A 133 -9.42 -0.61 -3.14
C SER A 133 -9.83 -1.94 -2.51
N GLU A 134 -11.00 -2.02 -1.87
CA GLU A 134 -11.55 -3.27 -1.34
C GLU A 134 -11.71 -4.30 -2.47
N GLN A 135 -12.36 -3.91 -3.57
CA GLN A 135 -12.60 -4.78 -4.73
C GLN A 135 -11.28 -5.25 -5.35
N PHE A 136 -10.29 -4.37 -5.49
CA PHE A 136 -8.97 -4.72 -5.99
C PHE A 136 -8.31 -5.80 -5.14
N HIS A 137 -8.32 -5.67 -3.82
CA HIS A 137 -7.76 -6.66 -2.91
C HIS A 137 -8.52 -7.99 -2.93
N GLN A 138 -9.86 -7.94 -3.01
CA GLN A 138 -10.69 -9.15 -3.18
C GLN A 138 -10.30 -9.95 -4.44
N HIS A 139 -10.10 -9.26 -5.57
CA HIS A 139 -9.66 -9.90 -6.81
C HIS A 139 -8.25 -10.51 -6.74
N LEU A 140 -7.44 -10.10 -5.77
CA LEU A 140 -6.11 -10.67 -5.49
C LEU A 140 -6.12 -11.74 -4.41
N GLY A 141 -7.31 -12.15 -3.94
CA GLY A 141 -7.47 -13.23 -2.97
C GLY A 141 -7.40 -12.80 -1.51
N PHE A 142 -7.47 -11.49 -1.22
CA PHE A 142 -7.64 -11.01 0.15
C PHE A 142 -9.09 -11.17 0.60
N VAL A 143 -9.29 -11.44 1.89
CA VAL A 143 -10.59 -11.51 2.52
C VAL A 143 -10.71 -10.46 3.63
N LYS A 144 -11.86 -9.83 3.75
CA LYS A 144 -12.15 -8.86 4.81
C LYS A 144 -12.27 -9.59 6.15
N VAL A 145 -11.54 -9.12 7.15
CA VAL A 145 -11.49 -9.74 8.50
C VAL A 145 -11.89 -8.79 9.63
N GLY A 146 -12.01 -7.52 9.35
CA GLY A 146 -12.44 -6.56 10.37
C GLY A 146 -12.83 -5.21 9.77
N GLU A 147 -13.61 -4.45 10.55
CA GLU A 147 -14.09 -3.13 10.17
C GLU A 147 -14.20 -2.24 11.40
N PHE A 148 -13.72 -1.00 11.27
CA PHE A 148 -13.88 0.04 12.26
C PHE A 148 -14.73 1.16 11.67
N HIS A 149 -15.82 1.51 12.38
CA HIS A 149 -16.77 2.47 11.86
C HIS A 149 -16.41 3.89 12.27
N ARG A 150 -16.48 4.83 11.32
CA ARG A 150 -16.27 6.27 11.54
C ARG A 150 -15.01 6.58 12.35
N CYS A 151 -13.95 5.85 12.09
CA CYS A 151 -12.69 5.96 12.84
C CYS A 151 -11.75 7.05 12.33
N ALA A 152 -11.99 7.58 11.13
CA ALA A 152 -11.17 8.64 10.53
C ALA A 152 -12.06 9.75 9.94
N CYS A 153 -11.58 11.01 10.08
CA CYS A 153 -12.22 12.18 9.49
C CYS A 153 -11.24 12.89 8.56
N LYS A 154 -11.64 13.08 7.30
CA LYS A 154 -10.86 13.82 6.30
C LYS A 154 -11.81 14.59 5.37
N PHE A 155 -11.42 15.79 4.94
CA PHE A 155 -12.27 16.68 4.13
C PHE A 155 -13.64 16.95 4.78
N GLY A 156 -13.71 16.97 6.12
CA GLY A 156 -14.97 17.16 6.87
C GLY A 156 -15.93 15.96 6.80
N ARG A 157 -15.48 14.79 6.36
CA ARG A 157 -16.28 13.55 6.25
C ARG A 157 -15.69 12.43 7.09
N TRP A 158 -16.56 11.57 7.63
CA TRP A 158 -16.19 10.40 8.39
C TRP A 158 -16.11 9.17 7.48
N TYR A 159 -15.05 8.38 7.66
CA TYR A 159 -14.80 7.15 6.93
C TYR A 159 -14.60 5.97 7.89
N ASN A 160 -14.96 4.80 7.41
CA ASN A 160 -14.61 3.54 8.05
C ASN A 160 -13.18 3.13 7.64
N MET A 161 -12.66 2.11 8.30
CA MET A 161 -11.43 1.43 7.92
C MET A 161 -11.67 -0.07 8.01
N ILE A 162 -11.23 -0.81 6.99
CA ILE A 162 -11.29 -2.27 6.97
C ILE A 162 -9.89 -2.87 6.98
N TRP A 163 -9.80 -4.05 7.59
CA TRP A 163 -8.66 -4.93 7.45
C TRP A 163 -8.98 -6.07 6.49
N MET A 164 -8.06 -6.32 5.57
CA MET A 164 -8.11 -7.48 4.68
C MET A 164 -6.84 -8.31 4.86
N GLU A 165 -6.97 -9.65 4.77
CA GLU A 165 -5.84 -10.56 4.93
C GLU A 165 -5.70 -11.52 3.76
N LYS A 166 -4.47 -11.94 3.50
CA LYS A 166 -4.13 -13.05 2.59
C LYS A 166 -3.01 -13.88 3.18
N PHE A 167 -3.23 -15.19 3.27
CA PHE A 167 -2.17 -16.13 3.64
C PHE A 167 -1.37 -16.52 2.40
N ILE A 168 -0.04 -16.47 2.52
CA ILE A 168 0.89 -16.75 1.44
C ILE A 168 1.82 -17.94 1.73
N GLY A 169 1.68 -18.57 2.89
CA GLY A 169 2.43 -19.74 3.30
C GLY A 169 1.65 -20.59 4.30
N LYS A 170 2.20 -21.76 4.61
CA LYS A 170 1.60 -22.70 5.59
C LYS A 170 1.94 -22.31 7.02
N HIS A 171 0.95 -22.32 7.87
CA HIS A 171 1.10 -22.21 9.32
C HIS A 171 1.29 -23.64 9.88
N ILE A 172 2.50 -23.94 10.31
CA ILE A 172 2.93 -25.21 10.90
C ILE A 172 3.52 -24.99 12.29
#